data_e98cb9a374f70ee603e65d0435e318cb
#
_entry.id   e98cb9a374f70ee603e65d0435e318cb
#
_cell.length_a   1.000
_cell.length_b   1.000
_cell.length_c   1.000
_cell.angle_alpha   90.00
_cell.angle_beta   90.00
_cell.angle_gamma   90.00
#
_symmetry.space_group_name_H-M   'P 1'
#
loop_
_entity.id
_entity.type
_entity.pdbx_description
1 polymer ?
#
loop_
_entity_poly.entity_id
_entity_poly.type
_entity_poly.pdbx_seq_one_letter_code
_entity_poly.pdbx_strand_id
1 'polypeptide(L)' 'FVIYMCLEGNFTLVYDVDKTVKVNKGETILVPAILKNLFLIPETEAEILEIYIR' A
#
# COMPACT_ATOMS: atom_id res chain seq x y z
N PHE A 1 3.71 12.71 0.87
CA PHE A 1 3.55 11.31 1.18
C PHE A 1 2.16 10.83 0.81
N VAL A 2 2.00 9.52 0.76
CA VAL A 2 0.74 8.88 0.38
C VAL A 2 0.31 7.95 1.51
N ILE A 3 -0.99 7.94 1.77
CA ILE A 3 -1.58 7.01 2.73
C ILE A 3 -2.41 6.00 1.95
N TYR A 4 -2.15 4.72 2.19
CA TYR A 4 -2.96 3.64 1.64
C TYR A 4 -3.72 2.97 2.76
N MET A 5 -5.01 2.77 2.55
CA MET A 5 -5.86 2.07 3.51
C MET A 5 -6.53 0.91 2.79
N CYS A 6 -6.46 -0.27 3.37
CA CYS A 6 -7.11 -1.44 2.81
C CYS A 6 -8.55 -1.51 3.32
N LEU A 7 -9.51 -1.33 2.44
CA LEU A 7 -10.93 -1.35 2.80
C LEU A 7 -11.51 -2.76 2.74
N GLU A 8 -11.04 -3.57 1.81
CA GLU A 8 -11.49 -4.95 1.65
C GLU A 8 -10.32 -5.79 1.13
N GLY A 9 -10.29 -7.07 1.50
CA GLY A 9 -9.25 -7.99 1.05
C GLY A 9 -7.90 -7.72 1.70
N ASN A 10 -6.86 -7.95 0.94
CA ASN A 10 -5.51 -7.60 1.37
C ASN A 10 -4.64 -7.36 0.15
N PHE A 11 -3.53 -6.69 0.36
CA PHE A 11 -2.57 -6.45 -0.72
C PHE A 11 -1.16 -6.44 -0.15
N THR A 12 -0.20 -6.64 -1.03
CA THR A 12 1.21 -6.57 -0.69
C THR A 12 1.80 -5.30 -1.31
N LEU A 13 2.47 -4.52 -0.50
CA LEU A 13 3.18 -3.32 -0.94
C LEU A 13 4.65 -3.69 -1.13
N VAL A 14 5.15 -3.50 -2.34
CA VAL A 14 6.57 -3.75 -2.66
C VAL A 14 7.26 -2.41 -2.83
N TYR A 15 8.36 -2.20 -2.13
CA TYR A 15 9.12 -0.98 -2.23
C TYR A 15 10.61 -1.28 -2.16
N ASP A 16 11.42 -0.34 -2.64
CA ASP A 16 12.88 -0.50 -2.66
C ASP A 16 13.33 -1.81 -3.30
N VAL A 17 12.61 -2.23 -4.34
CA VAL A 17 12.94 -3.39 -5.16
C VAL A 17 12.69 -4.73 -4.47
N ASP A 18 13.11 -4.90 -3.22
CA ASP A 18 13.05 -6.20 -2.55
C ASP A 18 12.31 -6.22 -1.22
N LYS A 19 11.78 -5.10 -0.78
CA LYS A 19 11.08 -5.03 0.50
C LYS A 19 9.58 -5.13 0.30
N THR A 20 8.92 -5.93 1.12
CA THR A 20 7.49 -6.15 1.02
C THR A 20 6.82 -5.95 2.37
N VAL A 21 5.60 -5.41 2.33
CA VAL A 21 4.74 -5.27 3.50
C VAL A 21 3.35 -5.73 3.13
N LYS A 22 2.79 -6.63 3.92
CA LYS A 22 1.41 -7.07 3.70
C LYS A 22 0.45 -6.18 4.47
N VAL A 23 -0.56 -5.68 3.80
CA VAL A 23 -1.58 -4.82 4.39
C VAL A 23 -2.91 -5.55 4.32
N ASN A 24 -3.52 -5.76 5.47
CA ASN A 24 -4.79 -6.47 5.58
C ASN A 24 -5.95 -5.49 5.76
N LYS A 25 -7.17 -6.02 5.60
CA LYS A 25 -8.38 -5.23 5.76
C LYS A 25 -8.36 -4.44 7.08
N GLY A 26 -8.64 -3.16 6.99
CA GLY A 26 -8.67 -2.28 8.15
C GLY A 26 -7.32 -1.68 8.51
N GLU A 27 -6.26 -2.09 7.85
CA GLU A 27 -4.93 -1.55 8.11
C GLU A 27 -4.62 -0.37 7.22
N THR A 28 -3.79 0.53 7.74
CA THR A 28 -3.38 1.73 7.03
C THR A 28 -1.86 1.78 7.00
N ILE A 29 -1.29 2.16 5.86
CA ILE A 29 0.15 2.31 5.74
C ILE A 29 0.48 3.69 5.18
N LEU A 30 1.49 4.32 5.76
CA LEU A 30 1.99 5.61 5.34
C LEU A 30 3.25 5.40 4.49
N VAL A 31 3.24 5.93 3.28
CA VAL A 31 4.36 5.78 2.36
C VAL A 31 5.03 7.13 2.17
N PRO A 32 6.30 7.28 2.59
CA PRO A 32 7.03 8.53 2.39
C PRO A 32 7.23 8.84 0.90
N ALA A 33 7.27 10.12 0.57
CA ALA A 33 7.42 10.55 -0.82
C ALA A 33 8.77 10.17 -1.44
N ILE A 34 9.76 9.87 -0.62
CA ILE A 34 11.09 9.52 -1.11
C ILE A 34 11.20 8.09 -1.61
N LEU A 35 10.21 7.24 -1.30
CA LEU A 35 10.24 5.86 -1.78
C LEU A 35 9.97 5.80 -3.27
N LYS A 36 10.77 5.01 -3.96
CA LYS A 36 10.66 4.80 -5.40
C LYS A 36 10.36 3.33 -5.66
N ASN A 37 9.95 3.03 -6.89
CA ASN A 37 9.65 1.65 -7.31
C ASN A 37 8.60 1.00 -6.41
N LEU A 38 7.50 1.71 -6.22
CA LEU A 38 6.42 1.26 -5.38
C LEU A 38 5.38 0.50 -6.21
N PHE A 39 5.06 -0.72 -5.77
CA PHE A 39 4.05 -1.55 -6.44
C PHE A 39 3.06 -2.08 -5.43
N LEU A 40 1.80 -2.09 -5.83
CA LEU A 40 0.72 -2.68 -5.05
C LEU A 40 0.27 -3.95 -5.74
N ILE A 41 0.34 -5.07 -5.03
CA ILE A 41 -0.06 -6.36 -5.58
C ILE A 41 -1.23 -6.91 -4.76
N PRO A 42 -2.47 -6.82 -5.27
CA PRO A 42 -3.61 -7.40 -4.56
C PRO A 42 -3.57 -8.92 -4.65
N GLU A 43 -3.85 -9.58 -3.53
CA GLU A 43 -3.89 -11.04 -3.52
C GLU A 43 -5.23 -11.59 -4.00
N THR A 44 -6.30 -10.86 -3.72
CA THR A 44 -7.65 -11.16 -4.19
C THR A 44 -8.28 -9.85 -4.59
N GLU A 45 -9.60 -9.79 -4.68
CA GLU A 45 -10.27 -8.52 -4.90
C GLU A 45 -10.01 -7.64 -3.68
N ALA A 46 -9.24 -6.60 -3.87
CA ALA A 46 -8.89 -5.67 -2.81
C ALA A 46 -9.40 -4.29 -3.15
N GLU A 47 -9.98 -3.62 -2.18
CA GLU A 47 -10.34 -2.22 -2.30
C GLU A 47 -9.33 -1.40 -1.51
N ILE A 48 -8.67 -0.49 -2.18
CA ILE A 48 -7.59 0.31 -1.59
C ILE A 48 -7.95 1.79 -1.74
N LEU A 49 -7.92 2.50 -0.63
CA LEU A 49 -8.10 3.94 -0.62
C LEU A 49 -6.73 4.59 -0.63
N GLU A 50 -6.51 5.48 -1.58
CA GLU A 50 -5.25 6.19 -1.72
C GLU A 50 -5.48 7.66 -1.44
N ILE A 51 -4.72 8.21 -0.49
CA ILE A 51 -4.84 9.61 -0.10
C ILE A 51 -3.49 10.28 -0.27
N TYR A 52 -3.44 11.31 -1.11
CA TYR A 52 -2.24 12.11 -1.28
C TYR A 52 -2.28 13.30 -0.34
N ILE A 53 -1.19 13.51 0.36
CA ILE A 53 -1.04 14.66 1.25
C ILE A 53 0.17 15.45 0.79
N ARG A 54 -0.05 16.73 0.55
CA ARG A 54 1.01 17.63 0.11
C ARG A 54 1.56 18.43 1.27
#